data_15dc7a43f22751923f361aee64ce9333
#
_entry.id   15dc7a43f22751923f361aee64ce9333
#
_cell.length_a   1.000
_cell.length_b   1.000
_cell.length_c   1.000
_cell.angle_alpha   90.00
_cell.angle_beta   90.00
_cell.angle_gamma   90.00
#
_symmetry.space_group_name_H-M   'P 1'
#
loop_
_entity.id
_entity.type
_entity.pdbx_description
1 polymer ?
#
loop_
_entity_poly.entity_id
_entity_poly.type
_entity_poly.pdbx_seq_one_letter_code
_entity_poly.pdbx_strand_id
1 'polypeptide(L)'
;MNKIQKEDEIKESVSYVRPQNIDEFIGQTESKSNLKTFISSASKRQVSMDHTLLVGPPGLGKTTLSQIIANELGVGFRSTSGPVITKSGDLAAILTNLNERDILFIDEIHRLNSVVEEVLYPAMEDFQLDLIIGEGPSARSVRIDLPEFTLVGATTRSGLLTTPLRDRFGIHLRMKFYTISELEEILIKTSRKLNINLLHDGANEIARRARGT
;
A
#
# COMPACT_ATOMS: atom_id res chain seq x y z
N MET A 1 1.92 23.77 24.82
CA MET A 1 2.15 22.53 24.08
C MET A 1 2.01 22.85 22.60
N ASN A 2 3.08 22.68 21.82
CA ASN A 2 3.18 23.16 20.44
C ASN A 2 2.33 22.29 19.50
N LYS A 3 1.70 22.87 18.46
CA LYS A 3 0.83 22.19 17.49
C LYS A 3 1.52 21.00 16.83
N ILE A 4 2.83 21.09 16.60
CA ILE A 4 3.70 20.05 16.06
C ILE A 4 3.79 18.82 17.01
N GLN A 5 3.97 19.05 18.32
CA GLN A 5 4.03 17.98 19.31
C GLN A 5 2.71 17.19 19.42
N LYS A 6 1.56 17.88 19.28
CA LYS A 6 0.26 17.21 19.24
C LYS A 6 0.05 16.38 17.97
N GLU A 7 0.55 16.83 16.81
CA GLU A 7 0.47 16.09 15.56
C GLU A 7 1.36 14.84 15.58
N ASP A 8 2.52 14.91 16.21
CA ASP A 8 3.42 13.76 16.36
C ASP A 8 2.87 12.74 17.37
N GLU A 9 2.33 13.17 18.51
CA GLU A 9 1.65 12.29 19.47
C GLU A 9 0.43 11.59 18.86
N ILE A 10 -0.34 12.27 18.00
CA ILE A 10 -1.47 11.69 17.27
C ILE A 10 -0.98 10.66 16.25
N LYS A 11 0.10 10.93 15.51
CA LYS A 11 0.68 10.00 14.55
C LYS A 11 1.22 8.75 15.23
N GLU A 12 1.91 8.88 16.34
CA GLU A 12 2.39 7.74 17.15
C GLU A 12 1.23 6.91 17.71
N SER A 13 0.18 7.54 18.23
CA SER A 13 -0.98 6.84 18.75
C SER A 13 -1.75 6.09 17.64
N VAL A 14 -1.87 6.68 16.44
CA VAL A 14 -2.49 6.03 15.27
C VAL A 14 -1.65 4.85 14.76
N SER A 15 -0.32 4.97 14.78
CA SER A 15 0.57 3.87 14.42
C SER A 15 0.45 2.69 15.39
N TYR A 16 0.37 2.96 16.69
CA TYR A 16 0.22 1.95 17.74
C TYR A 16 -1.10 1.16 17.63
N VAL A 17 -2.17 1.81 17.17
CA VAL A 17 -3.50 1.19 17.04
C VAL A 17 -3.59 0.24 15.83
N ARG A 18 -2.83 0.49 14.77
CA ARG A 18 -2.88 -0.33 13.55
C ARG A 18 -2.36 -1.76 13.79
N PRO A 19 -2.98 -2.78 13.17
CA PRO A 19 -2.44 -4.13 13.17
C PRO A 19 -1.05 -4.16 12.53
N GLN A 20 -0.13 -4.90 13.13
CA GLN A 20 1.27 -4.99 12.69
C GLN A 20 1.55 -6.26 11.89
N ASN A 21 0.73 -7.27 12.02
CA ASN A 21 0.84 -8.55 11.34
C ASN A 21 -0.51 -8.97 10.75
N ILE A 22 -0.46 -10.00 9.88
CA ILE A 22 -1.64 -10.43 9.13
C ILE A 22 -2.69 -11.11 10.01
N ASP A 23 -2.30 -11.68 11.15
CA ASP A 23 -3.23 -12.34 12.07
C ASP A 23 -4.03 -11.32 12.89
N GLU A 24 -3.43 -10.17 13.19
CA GLU A 24 -4.14 -9.05 13.84
C GLU A 24 -5.14 -8.34 12.92
N PHE A 25 -4.95 -8.44 11.60
CA PHE A 25 -5.81 -7.78 10.62
C PHE A 25 -7.15 -8.51 10.53
N ILE A 26 -8.22 -7.85 10.97
CA ILE A 26 -9.59 -8.40 11.01
C ILE A 26 -10.24 -8.32 9.63
N GLY A 27 -11.06 -9.29 9.31
CA GLY A 27 -11.80 -9.36 8.05
C GLY A 27 -10.95 -9.74 6.85
N GLN A 28 -11.47 -9.50 5.65
CA GLN A 28 -10.82 -9.76 4.36
C GLN A 28 -10.30 -11.20 4.23
N THR A 29 -11.03 -12.19 4.75
CA THR A 29 -10.56 -13.57 4.96
C THR A 29 -9.96 -14.21 3.70
N GLU A 30 -10.62 -14.06 2.55
CA GLU A 30 -10.17 -14.59 1.28
C GLU A 30 -8.86 -13.93 0.81
N SER A 31 -8.83 -12.58 0.83
CA SER A 31 -7.64 -11.81 0.46
C SER A 31 -6.45 -12.10 1.39
N LYS A 32 -6.71 -12.26 2.69
CA LYS A 32 -5.69 -12.64 3.68
C LYS A 32 -5.12 -14.03 3.42
N SER A 33 -5.96 -15.01 3.13
CA SER A 33 -5.51 -16.39 2.85
C SER A 33 -4.60 -16.43 1.63
N ASN A 34 -4.99 -15.77 0.56
CA ASN A 34 -4.18 -15.66 -0.65
C ASN A 34 -2.86 -14.94 -0.36
N LEU A 35 -2.92 -13.81 0.33
CA LEU A 35 -1.75 -13.01 0.65
C LEU A 35 -0.74 -13.77 1.53
N LYS A 36 -1.20 -14.55 2.53
CA LYS A 36 -0.32 -15.42 3.33
C LYS A 36 0.49 -16.38 2.46
N THR A 37 -0.14 -16.95 1.43
CA THR A 37 0.52 -17.87 0.50
C THR A 37 1.61 -17.15 -0.30
N PHE A 38 1.32 -15.96 -0.85
CA PHE A 38 2.30 -15.18 -1.61
C PHE A 38 3.47 -14.71 -0.73
N ILE A 39 3.19 -14.17 0.46
CA ILE A 39 4.21 -13.76 1.43
C ILE A 39 5.09 -14.94 1.82
N SER A 40 4.51 -16.09 2.18
CA SER A 40 5.26 -17.29 2.55
C SER A 40 6.14 -17.79 1.39
N SER A 41 5.64 -17.74 0.16
CA SER A 41 6.39 -18.13 -1.03
C SER A 41 7.58 -17.21 -1.30
N ALA A 42 7.37 -15.88 -1.28
CA ALA A 42 8.42 -14.89 -1.48
C ALA A 42 9.49 -14.97 -0.37
N SER A 43 9.04 -15.07 0.90
CA SER A 43 9.93 -15.18 2.05
C SER A 43 10.81 -16.44 1.99
N LYS A 44 10.25 -17.61 1.65
CA LYS A 44 11.03 -18.86 1.52
C LYS A 44 12.07 -18.81 0.41
N ARG A 45 11.75 -18.16 -0.70
CA ARG A 45 12.65 -18.04 -1.85
C ARG A 45 13.63 -16.87 -1.71
N GLN A 46 13.42 -15.99 -0.73
CA GLN A 46 14.22 -14.77 -0.51
C GLN A 46 14.23 -13.83 -1.74
N VAL A 47 13.09 -13.73 -2.43
CA VAL A 47 12.89 -12.85 -3.60
C VAL A 47 11.83 -11.79 -3.30
N SER A 48 11.75 -10.77 -4.15
CA SER A 48 10.62 -9.82 -4.15
C SER A 48 9.29 -10.55 -4.40
N MET A 49 8.22 -10.08 -3.77
CA MET A 49 6.88 -10.59 -4.03
C MET A 49 6.34 -9.99 -5.33
N ASP A 50 5.47 -10.70 -6.03
CA ASP A 50 4.82 -10.16 -7.23
C ASP A 50 4.09 -8.84 -6.91
N HIS A 51 4.12 -7.92 -7.87
CA HIS A 51 3.43 -6.65 -7.74
C HIS A 51 1.95 -6.87 -7.46
N THR A 52 1.42 -6.14 -6.49
CA THR A 52 0.09 -6.37 -5.92
C THR A 52 -0.82 -5.16 -6.08
N LEU A 53 -2.02 -5.36 -6.61
CA LEU A 53 -3.05 -4.34 -6.73
C LEU A 53 -4.17 -4.54 -5.70
N LEU A 54 -4.36 -3.56 -4.83
CA LEU A 54 -5.43 -3.51 -3.85
C LEU A 54 -6.58 -2.64 -4.38
N VAL A 55 -7.72 -3.26 -4.62
CA VAL A 55 -8.91 -2.58 -5.18
C VAL A 55 -10.02 -2.54 -4.15
N GLY A 56 -10.60 -1.38 -3.89
CA GLY A 56 -11.77 -1.27 -3.03
C GLY A 56 -12.01 0.13 -2.47
N PRO A 57 -13.20 0.37 -1.90
CA PRO A 57 -13.56 1.64 -1.28
C PRO A 57 -12.53 2.18 -0.28
N PRO A 58 -12.55 3.47 0.04
CA PRO A 58 -11.71 4.01 1.11
C PRO A 58 -12.08 3.40 2.47
N GLY A 59 -11.16 3.44 3.43
CA GLY A 59 -11.43 2.96 4.81
C GLY A 59 -11.29 1.45 5.02
N LEU A 60 -11.01 0.65 3.99
CA LEU A 60 -10.90 -0.81 4.09
C LEU A 60 -9.52 -1.34 4.51
N GLY A 61 -8.57 -0.46 4.85
CA GLY A 61 -7.26 -0.86 5.37
C GLY A 61 -6.21 -1.19 4.31
N LYS A 62 -6.33 -0.69 3.06
CA LYS A 62 -5.34 -0.94 1.98
C LYS A 62 -3.92 -0.56 2.39
N THR A 63 -3.73 0.64 2.92
CA THR A 63 -2.42 1.10 3.42
C THR A 63 -1.90 0.24 4.56
N THR A 64 -2.79 -0.14 5.49
CA THR A 64 -2.44 -1.01 6.62
C THR A 64 -2.01 -2.39 6.15
N LEU A 65 -2.73 -2.97 5.19
CA LEU A 65 -2.39 -4.27 4.63
C LEU A 65 -1.05 -4.24 3.90
N SER A 66 -0.75 -3.14 3.18
CA SER A 66 0.54 -2.94 2.51
C SER A 66 1.70 -2.84 3.50
N GLN A 67 1.50 -2.18 4.63
CA GLN A 67 2.49 -2.13 5.71
C GLN A 67 2.71 -3.51 6.35
N ILE A 68 1.64 -4.27 6.54
CA ILE A 68 1.72 -5.64 7.06
C ILE A 68 2.53 -6.53 6.11
N ILE A 69 2.37 -6.42 4.79
CA ILE A 69 3.16 -7.18 3.83
C ILE A 69 4.67 -6.92 4.05
N ALA A 70 5.06 -5.66 4.21
CA ALA A 70 6.46 -5.30 4.46
C ALA A 70 6.97 -5.87 5.79
N ASN A 71 6.18 -5.76 6.84
CA ASN A 71 6.51 -6.30 8.16
C ASN A 71 6.71 -7.82 8.13
N GLU A 72 5.79 -8.55 7.49
CA GLU A 72 5.84 -10.02 7.35
C GLU A 72 7.03 -10.49 6.50
N LEU A 73 7.42 -9.72 5.49
CA LEU A 73 8.61 -10.00 4.67
C LEU A 73 9.91 -9.54 5.32
N GLY A 74 9.85 -8.70 6.36
CA GLY A 74 11.02 -8.13 7.03
C GLY A 74 11.81 -7.16 6.16
N VAL A 75 11.11 -6.35 5.33
CA VAL A 75 11.71 -5.43 4.35
C VAL A 75 11.26 -3.99 4.58
N GLY A 76 11.92 -3.04 3.92
CA GLY A 76 11.57 -1.63 3.99
C GLY A 76 10.21 -1.33 3.36
N PHE A 77 9.57 -0.26 3.86
CA PHE A 77 8.28 0.23 3.37
C PHE A 77 8.38 1.71 3.00
N ARG A 78 8.11 2.01 1.74
CA ARG A 78 8.01 3.38 1.24
C ARG A 78 6.57 3.64 0.79
N SER A 79 6.00 4.75 1.21
CA SER A 79 4.61 5.12 0.89
C SER A 79 4.56 6.46 0.19
N THR A 80 3.80 6.50 -0.89
CA THR A 80 3.48 7.72 -1.66
C THR A 80 2.05 7.63 -2.22
N SER A 81 1.66 8.60 -3.03
CA SER A 81 0.36 8.56 -3.71
C SER A 81 0.48 9.08 -5.15
N GLY A 82 -0.42 8.61 -6.03
CA GLY A 82 -0.45 9.01 -7.43
C GLY A 82 -0.39 10.54 -7.64
N PRO A 83 -1.24 11.34 -6.95
CA PRO A 83 -1.21 12.80 -7.07
C PRO A 83 0.10 13.49 -6.69
N VAL A 84 0.92 12.86 -5.85
CA VAL A 84 2.21 13.45 -5.41
C VAL A 84 3.29 13.24 -6.47
N ILE A 85 3.20 12.16 -7.25
CA ILE A 85 4.16 11.85 -8.31
C ILE A 85 3.73 12.60 -9.58
N THR A 86 4.27 13.77 -9.82
CA THR A 86 3.87 14.63 -10.94
C THR A 86 4.76 14.50 -12.16
N LYS A 87 6.02 14.10 -11.97
CA LYS A 87 7.05 14.00 -13.01
C LYS A 87 7.75 12.66 -12.92
N SER A 88 8.33 12.19 -14.03
CA SER A 88 9.18 11.01 -14.08
C SER A 88 10.35 11.07 -13.09
N GLY A 89 10.93 12.26 -12.88
CA GLY A 89 11.99 12.48 -11.90
C GLY A 89 11.56 12.25 -10.45
N ASP A 90 10.29 12.53 -10.10
CA ASP A 90 9.77 12.25 -8.75
C ASP A 90 9.72 10.73 -8.51
N LEU A 91 9.25 9.97 -9.50
CA LEU A 91 9.23 8.52 -9.45
C LEU A 91 10.65 7.94 -9.41
N ALA A 92 11.55 8.46 -10.25
CA ALA A 92 12.94 8.05 -10.27
C ALA A 92 13.62 8.21 -8.90
N ALA A 93 13.42 9.36 -8.26
CA ALA A 93 13.97 9.63 -6.93
C ALA A 93 13.44 8.66 -5.87
N ILE A 94 12.21 8.19 -5.98
CA ILE A 94 11.65 7.19 -5.07
C ILE A 94 12.28 5.81 -5.35
N LEU A 95 12.30 5.38 -6.62
CA LEU A 95 12.74 4.05 -7.02
C LEU A 95 14.23 3.81 -6.77
N THR A 96 15.08 4.79 -7.04
CA THR A 96 16.54 4.71 -6.82
C THR A 96 16.94 4.69 -5.34
N ASN A 97 16.02 5.04 -4.44
CA ASN A 97 16.24 4.99 -2.98
C ASN A 97 15.61 3.75 -2.31
N LEU A 98 15.14 2.77 -3.08
CA LEU A 98 14.69 1.49 -2.56
C LEU A 98 15.89 0.56 -2.34
N ASN A 99 15.76 -0.36 -1.39
CA ASN A 99 16.66 -1.49 -1.22
C ASN A 99 16.05 -2.76 -1.83
N GLU A 100 16.85 -3.82 -1.93
CA GLU A 100 16.38 -5.13 -2.37
C GLU A 100 15.13 -5.58 -1.60
N ARG A 101 14.13 -5.98 -2.34
CA ARG A 101 12.84 -6.50 -1.87
C ARG A 101 11.96 -5.50 -1.12
N ASP A 102 12.34 -4.22 -1.05
CA ASP A 102 11.51 -3.18 -0.42
C ASP A 102 10.11 -3.12 -1.05
N ILE A 103 9.15 -2.67 -0.26
CA ILE A 103 7.78 -2.41 -0.70
C ILE A 103 7.61 -0.93 -1.00
N LEU A 104 7.26 -0.64 -2.26
CA LEU A 104 6.76 0.68 -2.66
C LEU A 104 5.22 0.65 -2.68
N PHE A 105 4.58 1.42 -1.82
CA PHE A 105 3.13 1.60 -1.81
C PHE A 105 2.74 2.91 -2.50
N ILE A 106 1.87 2.82 -3.51
CA ILE A 106 1.30 3.98 -4.19
C ILE A 106 -0.21 3.98 -4.00
N ASP A 107 -0.70 4.91 -3.17
CA ASP A 107 -2.15 5.11 -3.01
C ASP A 107 -2.72 5.90 -4.18
N GLU A 108 -4.01 5.68 -4.48
CA GLU A 108 -4.70 6.32 -5.62
C GLU A 108 -3.89 6.21 -6.93
N ILE A 109 -3.32 5.02 -7.19
CA ILE A 109 -2.40 4.78 -8.33
C ILE A 109 -3.04 5.12 -9.68
N HIS A 110 -4.39 5.05 -9.80
CA HIS A 110 -5.13 5.47 -10.99
C HIS A 110 -5.03 6.98 -11.31
N ARG A 111 -4.40 7.77 -10.43
CA ARG A 111 -4.17 9.20 -10.63
C ARG A 111 -2.75 9.54 -11.10
N LEU A 112 -1.95 8.54 -11.40
CA LEU A 112 -0.69 8.75 -12.12
C LEU A 112 -0.99 9.33 -13.50
N ASN A 113 -0.15 10.23 -13.98
CA ASN A 113 -0.24 10.70 -15.35
C ASN A 113 0.48 9.71 -16.29
N SER A 114 0.17 9.76 -17.58
CA SER A 114 0.70 8.83 -18.57
C SER A 114 2.23 8.82 -18.67
N VAL A 115 2.87 9.97 -18.52
CA VAL A 115 4.34 10.09 -18.57
C VAL A 115 4.99 9.33 -17.41
N VAL A 116 4.39 9.38 -16.22
CA VAL A 116 4.87 8.63 -15.05
C VAL A 116 4.58 7.14 -15.21
N GLU A 117 3.41 6.77 -15.75
CA GLU A 117 3.08 5.37 -16.02
C GLU A 117 4.06 4.73 -17.01
N GLU A 118 4.44 5.43 -18.09
CA GLU A 118 5.39 4.92 -19.08
C GLU A 118 6.78 4.62 -18.48
N VAL A 119 7.21 5.41 -17.51
CA VAL A 119 8.46 5.17 -16.78
C VAL A 119 8.31 4.03 -15.75
N LEU A 120 7.11 3.85 -15.19
CA LEU A 120 6.84 2.81 -14.23
C LEU A 120 6.83 1.41 -14.86
N TYR A 121 6.44 1.28 -16.14
CA TYR A 121 6.36 -0.03 -16.80
C TYR A 121 7.69 -0.80 -16.82
N PRO A 122 8.80 -0.27 -17.36
CA PRO A 122 10.08 -0.98 -17.33
C PRO A 122 10.61 -1.18 -15.91
N ALA A 123 10.27 -0.29 -14.98
CA ALA A 123 10.64 -0.46 -13.58
C ALA A 123 9.94 -1.66 -12.92
N MET A 124 8.70 -1.98 -13.34
CA MET A 124 7.95 -3.14 -12.84
C MET A 124 8.37 -4.44 -13.54
N GLU A 125 8.70 -4.42 -14.83
CA GLU A 125 8.97 -5.63 -15.61
C GLU A 125 10.43 -6.06 -15.49
N ASP A 126 11.35 -5.10 -15.69
CA ASP A 126 12.78 -5.37 -15.87
C ASP A 126 13.64 -4.80 -14.73
N PHE A 127 13.04 -4.15 -13.74
CA PHE A 127 13.73 -3.39 -12.69
C PHE A 127 14.72 -2.39 -13.26
N GLN A 128 14.32 -1.69 -14.32
CA GLN A 128 15.10 -0.70 -15.02
C GLN A 128 14.33 0.62 -15.16
N LEU A 129 15.06 1.70 -15.14
CA LEU A 129 14.53 3.05 -15.26
C LEU A 129 15.21 3.75 -16.44
N ASP A 130 14.45 4.10 -17.46
CA ASP A 130 14.93 4.89 -18.59
C ASP A 130 14.58 6.37 -18.36
N LEU A 131 15.61 7.21 -18.19
CA LEU A 131 15.48 8.64 -17.99
C LEU A 131 16.08 9.41 -19.14
N ILE A 132 15.37 10.46 -19.60
CA ILE A 132 15.92 11.43 -20.55
C ILE A 132 16.51 12.58 -19.73
N ILE A 133 17.82 12.80 -19.85
CA ILE A 133 18.56 13.88 -19.20
C ILE A 133 18.95 14.90 -20.24
N GLY A 134 18.64 16.18 -19.97
CA GLY A 134 18.88 17.29 -20.87
C GLY A 134 17.66 17.64 -21.72
N GLU A 135 17.80 18.66 -22.54
CA GLU A 135 16.75 19.19 -23.41
C GLU A 135 17.24 19.31 -24.86
N GLY A 136 16.30 19.21 -25.81
CA GLY A 136 16.57 19.38 -27.24
C GLY A 136 17.51 18.32 -27.82
N PRO A 137 18.31 18.66 -28.86
CA PRO A 137 19.18 17.69 -29.56
C PRO A 137 20.32 17.12 -28.70
N SER A 138 20.59 17.69 -27.53
CA SER A 138 21.59 17.24 -26.57
C SER A 138 21.03 16.28 -25.51
N ALA A 139 19.73 15.99 -25.55
CA ALA A 139 19.12 15.04 -24.62
C ALA A 139 19.72 13.63 -24.79
N ARG A 140 20.01 12.99 -23.67
CA ARG A 140 20.55 11.63 -23.63
C ARG A 140 19.63 10.73 -22.80
N SER A 141 19.36 9.53 -23.31
CA SER A 141 18.71 8.50 -22.50
C SER A 141 19.76 7.82 -21.62
N VAL A 142 19.46 7.74 -20.33
CA VAL A 142 20.28 7.02 -19.34
C VAL A 142 19.44 5.91 -18.74
N ARG A 143 19.92 4.68 -18.80
CA ARG A 143 19.32 3.52 -18.17
C ARG A 143 19.95 3.29 -16.81
N ILE A 144 19.12 3.12 -15.79
CA ILE A 144 19.52 2.87 -14.41
C ILE A 144 18.92 1.53 -13.99
N ASP A 145 19.74 0.60 -13.52
CA ASP A 145 19.26 -0.63 -12.91
C ASP A 145 18.75 -0.34 -11.52
N LEU A 146 17.60 -0.91 -11.16
CA LEU A 146 16.94 -0.78 -9.86
C LEU A 146 17.10 -2.09 -9.08
N PRO A 147 17.14 -2.02 -7.74
CA PRO A 147 16.98 -3.23 -6.94
C PRO A 147 15.59 -3.85 -7.19
N GLU A 148 15.50 -5.17 -7.12
CA GLU A 148 14.19 -5.82 -7.18
C GLU A 148 13.30 -5.34 -6.03
N PHE A 149 12.11 -4.88 -6.34
CA PHE A 149 11.15 -4.37 -5.36
C PHE A 149 9.74 -4.90 -5.63
N THR A 150 8.88 -4.77 -4.66
CA THR A 150 7.44 -5.05 -4.83
C THR A 150 6.65 -3.75 -4.86
N LEU A 151 5.95 -3.49 -5.97
CA LEU A 151 4.96 -2.42 -6.03
C LEU A 151 3.63 -2.91 -5.46
N VAL A 152 3.09 -2.18 -4.48
CA VAL A 152 1.72 -2.35 -4.01
C VAL A 152 0.92 -1.11 -4.41
N GLY A 153 0.11 -1.25 -5.45
CA GLY A 153 -0.80 -0.20 -5.90
C GLY A 153 -2.14 -0.28 -5.16
N ALA A 154 -2.69 0.86 -4.75
CA ALA A 154 -4.04 0.92 -4.19
C ALA A 154 -4.93 1.83 -5.04
N THR A 155 -6.17 1.41 -5.27
CA THR A 155 -7.15 2.21 -6.00
C THR A 155 -8.57 2.00 -5.49
N THR A 156 -9.33 3.07 -5.50
CA THR A 156 -10.79 3.02 -5.29
C THR A 156 -11.55 2.80 -6.61
N ARG A 157 -10.87 2.98 -7.76
CA ARG A 157 -11.47 3.01 -9.11
C ARG A 157 -10.63 2.20 -10.09
N SER A 158 -10.73 0.88 -10.02
CA SER A 158 -9.96 -0.02 -10.92
C SER A 158 -10.23 0.19 -12.41
N GLY A 159 -11.42 0.67 -12.76
CA GLY A 159 -11.78 0.98 -14.16
C GLY A 159 -11.07 2.22 -14.74
N LEU A 160 -10.39 3.03 -13.91
CA LEU A 160 -9.58 4.17 -14.36
C LEU A 160 -8.10 3.82 -14.56
N LEU A 161 -7.67 2.62 -14.18
CA LEU A 161 -6.33 2.14 -14.48
C LEU A 161 -6.23 1.80 -15.97
N THR A 162 -5.12 2.19 -16.58
CA THR A 162 -4.81 1.75 -17.93
C THR A 162 -4.63 0.23 -17.95
N THR A 163 -5.02 -0.40 -19.05
CA THR A 163 -4.83 -1.85 -19.22
C THR A 163 -3.37 -2.26 -19.08
N PRO A 164 -2.39 -1.56 -19.68
CA PRO A 164 -0.98 -1.90 -19.52
C PRO A 164 -0.50 -1.87 -18.06
N LEU A 165 -0.92 -0.88 -17.28
CA LEU A 165 -0.55 -0.81 -15.85
C LEU A 165 -1.19 -1.93 -15.04
N ARG A 166 -2.47 -2.19 -15.28
CA ARG A 166 -3.21 -3.22 -14.54
C ARG A 166 -2.64 -4.62 -14.77
N ASP A 167 -2.27 -4.94 -16.01
CA ASP A 167 -1.83 -6.27 -16.42
C ASP A 167 -0.41 -6.61 -15.89
N ARG A 168 0.34 -5.61 -15.39
CA ARG A 168 1.64 -5.77 -14.72
C ARG A 168 1.55 -6.17 -13.25
N PHE A 169 0.35 -6.13 -12.68
CA PHE A 169 0.13 -6.65 -11.33
C PHE A 169 -0.16 -8.14 -11.38
N GLY A 170 0.73 -8.97 -10.83
CA GLY A 170 0.54 -10.41 -10.74
C GLY A 170 -0.51 -10.82 -9.70
N ILE A 171 -0.72 -9.98 -8.69
CA ILE A 171 -1.67 -10.25 -7.60
C ILE A 171 -2.74 -9.17 -7.56
N HIS A 172 -4.01 -9.57 -7.66
CA HIS A 172 -5.16 -8.67 -7.55
C HIS A 172 -5.99 -9.05 -6.33
N LEU A 173 -6.10 -8.13 -5.35
CA LEU A 173 -6.89 -8.31 -4.15
C LEU A 173 -8.06 -7.31 -4.11
N ARG A 174 -9.26 -7.84 -4.08
CA ARG A 174 -10.48 -7.03 -3.97
C ARG A 174 -10.92 -6.95 -2.52
N MET A 175 -10.84 -5.75 -1.95
CA MET A 175 -11.29 -5.47 -0.60
C MET A 175 -12.81 -5.38 -0.54
N LYS A 176 -13.43 -6.09 0.39
CA LYS A 176 -14.87 -6.11 0.64
C LYS A 176 -15.21 -5.23 1.84
N PHE A 177 -16.41 -4.68 1.87
CA PHE A 177 -16.90 -4.01 3.07
C PHE A 177 -16.86 -4.95 4.27
N TYR A 178 -16.55 -4.41 5.43
CA TYR A 178 -16.59 -5.16 6.67
C TYR A 178 -18.03 -5.46 7.07
N THR A 179 -18.24 -6.63 7.66
CA THR A 179 -19.48 -6.97 8.36
C THR A 179 -19.57 -6.21 9.68
N ILE A 180 -20.77 -6.14 10.26
CA ILE A 180 -20.97 -5.49 11.56
C ILE A 180 -20.14 -6.19 12.63
N SER A 181 -20.06 -7.52 12.62
CA SER A 181 -19.26 -8.29 13.58
C SER A 181 -17.74 -8.04 13.44
N GLU A 182 -17.23 -7.91 12.23
CA GLU A 182 -15.82 -7.57 12.01
C GLU A 182 -15.51 -6.15 12.50
N LEU A 183 -16.39 -5.18 12.25
CA LEU A 183 -16.23 -3.82 12.75
C LEU A 183 -16.32 -3.74 14.26
N GLU A 184 -17.24 -4.51 14.88
CA GLU A 184 -17.33 -4.61 16.34
C GLU A 184 -16.02 -5.16 16.93
N GLU A 185 -15.45 -6.22 16.34
CA GLU A 185 -14.16 -6.78 16.74
C GLU A 185 -13.02 -5.76 16.61
N ILE A 186 -12.97 -5.01 15.49
CA ILE A 186 -12.00 -3.92 15.27
C ILE A 186 -12.14 -2.87 16.38
N LEU A 187 -13.35 -2.43 16.68
CA LEU A 187 -13.63 -1.41 17.70
C LEU A 187 -13.19 -1.88 19.09
N ILE A 188 -13.54 -3.11 19.47
CA ILE A 188 -13.14 -3.68 20.78
C ILE A 188 -11.61 -3.83 20.88
N LYS A 189 -10.94 -4.33 19.84
CA LYS A 189 -9.47 -4.41 19.86
C LYS A 189 -8.82 -3.04 19.95
N THR A 190 -9.32 -2.08 19.18
CA THR A 190 -8.83 -0.70 19.17
C THR A 190 -9.04 -0.01 20.50
N SER A 191 -10.22 -0.12 21.10
CA SER A 191 -10.52 0.49 22.40
C SER A 191 -9.60 -0.03 23.51
N ARG A 192 -9.28 -1.33 23.50
CA ARG A 192 -8.32 -1.93 24.45
C ARG A 192 -6.91 -1.33 24.28
N LYS A 193 -6.43 -1.18 23.04
CA LYS A 193 -5.12 -0.55 22.76
C LYS A 193 -5.09 0.91 23.23
N LEU A 194 -6.20 1.61 23.16
CA LEU A 194 -6.34 3.00 23.60
C LEU A 194 -6.69 3.17 25.10
N ASN A 195 -6.84 2.07 25.84
CA ASN A 195 -7.30 2.06 27.24
C ASN A 195 -8.68 2.73 27.41
N ILE A 196 -9.56 2.58 26.41
CA ILE A 196 -10.94 3.09 26.45
C ILE A 196 -11.87 1.94 26.83
N ASN A 197 -12.71 2.15 27.82
CA ASN A 197 -13.76 1.19 28.16
C ASN A 197 -14.92 1.30 27.19
N LEU A 198 -15.03 0.36 26.27
CA LEU A 198 -16.09 0.29 25.27
C LEU A 198 -16.96 -0.95 25.55
N LEU A 199 -18.23 -0.74 25.82
CA LEU A 199 -19.21 -1.82 25.99
C LEU A 199 -19.58 -2.43 24.63
N HIS A 200 -19.93 -3.71 24.61
CA HIS A 200 -20.32 -4.43 23.41
C HIS A 200 -21.51 -3.78 22.68
N ASP A 201 -22.53 -3.33 23.42
CA ASP A 201 -23.69 -2.66 22.82
C ASP A 201 -23.29 -1.34 22.13
N GLY A 202 -22.37 -0.59 22.74
CA GLY A 202 -21.81 0.62 22.13
C GLY A 202 -20.98 0.31 20.88
N ALA A 203 -20.15 -0.72 20.92
CA ALA A 203 -19.37 -1.16 19.76
C ALA A 203 -20.28 -1.60 18.60
N ASN A 204 -21.33 -2.37 18.89
CA ASN A 204 -22.31 -2.80 17.90
C ASN A 204 -23.05 -1.63 17.25
N GLU A 205 -23.50 -0.64 18.06
CA GLU A 205 -24.19 0.54 17.55
C GLU A 205 -23.27 1.40 16.66
N ILE A 206 -21.99 1.56 17.02
CA ILE A 206 -21.00 2.26 16.20
C ILE A 206 -20.79 1.49 14.88
N ALA A 207 -20.59 0.16 14.96
CA ALA A 207 -20.37 -0.69 13.80
C ALA A 207 -21.52 -0.61 12.77
N ARG A 208 -22.76 -0.59 13.24
CA ARG A 208 -23.95 -0.43 12.38
C ARG A 208 -23.96 0.89 11.62
N ARG A 209 -23.43 1.97 12.22
CA ARG A 209 -23.39 3.31 11.61
C ARG A 209 -22.16 3.54 10.72
N ALA A 210 -21.14 2.69 10.81
CA ALA A 210 -19.90 2.84 10.07
C ALA A 210 -20.00 2.46 8.58
N ARG A 211 -21.14 1.94 8.10
CA ARG A 211 -21.40 1.60 6.69
C ARG A 211 -20.41 0.62 6.07
N GLY A 212 -19.79 -0.21 6.88
CA GLY A 212 -18.84 -1.23 6.42
C GLY A 212 -17.38 -0.77 6.26
N THR A 213 -17.03 0.43 6.77
CA THR A 213 -15.65 0.98 6.69
C THR A 213 -15.19 1.55 8.02
#